data_fcb44ecfc810e1797047da1ef3014c81
#
_entry.id   fcb44ecfc810e1797047da1ef3014c81
#
_cell.length_a   1.000
_cell.length_b   1.000
_cell.length_c   1.000
_cell.angle_alpha   90.00
_cell.angle_beta   90.00
_cell.angle_gamma   90.00
#
_symmetry.space_group_name_H-M   'P 1'
#
loop_
_entity.id
_entity.type
_entity.pdbx_description
1 polymer ?
#
loop_
_entity_poly.entity_id
_entity_poly.type
_entity_poly.pdbx_seq_one_letter_code
_entity_poly.pdbx_strand_id
1 'polypeptide(L)'
;VGDYGDLKLLLTDAAEKSHADFMLINPIHATAPVEPLEPSPYLPESRRFMNVTYIRPQDIEEYAGLDEAALAEVERLHAEVAPANDNADELDINSAWWHKRQALQLVFKVPRSAERQAAFEAFKEAAGPDLRAFAAWSVAFQMWGAPWEGTWFAETNRDSPEVAELMRDHADMVEFECWLQWIADEQVTAAQTAARESGMALGLMQDMAVGVHSLGADVWWNPERFAVGSVTVGCPPDFYNQQGQDWGQPPFNPNYLAKTGYGVYREMVHNMFSHAGAVRIDHVLGLFRLWWIPQGEGARGGAYVTYDYEAMIAILTIEASRVNGLVVGEDLGTVPDYVRTVLAEHGLLGCTVEWFARVDDSPNAGDPYADPADYREYALASVTTHDLPPTAGYLQFEHVKLREELNLLTGPVEEFQASATAERQAMLDRLVESELITPEIAADVDDHIQEIVEAMHKMLLRSPSVLLQAALVDGVGETRSQNQPGTSSEYSNWRVPLAGPDLKVVHTDASVRPAAREVAFRHHERRKSKRPHITP
;
A
#
# COMPACT_ATOMS: atom_id res chain seq x y z
N VAL A 1 9.05 -12.15 -2.73
CA VAL A 1 7.83 -11.48 -2.26
C VAL A 1 7.43 -12.08 -0.93
N GLY A 2 7.23 -11.24 0.09
CA GLY A 2 6.71 -11.68 1.38
C GLY A 2 5.25 -12.16 1.26
N ASP A 3 4.84 -12.98 2.21
CA ASP A 3 3.46 -13.43 2.38
C ASP A 3 2.91 -13.02 3.76
N TYR A 4 1.68 -13.40 4.10
CA TYR A 4 1.09 -13.04 5.39
C TYR A 4 1.81 -13.67 6.60
N GLY A 5 2.49 -14.81 6.41
CA GLY A 5 3.35 -15.38 7.44
C GLY A 5 4.64 -14.57 7.63
N ASP A 6 5.25 -14.07 6.53
CA ASP A 6 6.38 -13.14 6.60
C ASP A 6 5.96 -11.81 7.24
N LEU A 7 4.78 -11.30 6.90
CA LEU A 7 4.23 -10.11 7.53
C LEU A 7 4.09 -10.29 9.05
N LYS A 8 3.52 -11.41 9.49
CA LYS A 8 3.39 -11.75 10.91
C LYS A 8 4.75 -11.78 11.61
N LEU A 9 5.75 -12.41 10.98
CA LEU A 9 7.12 -12.49 11.52
C LEU A 9 7.75 -11.10 11.62
N LEU A 10 7.63 -10.28 10.56
CA LEU A 10 8.21 -8.94 10.52
C LEU A 10 7.57 -8.01 11.55
N LEU A 11 6.26 -8.09 11.74
CA LEU A 11 5.55 -7.34 12.78
C LEU A 11 6.03 -7.71 14.19
N THR A 12 6.14 -9.02 14.47
CA THR A 12 6.64 -9.52 15.76
C THR A 12 8.07 -9.04 16.01
N ASP A 13 8.95 -9.19 15.02
CA ASP A 13 10.35 -8.75 15.11
C ASP A 13 10.48 -7.23 15.30
N ALA A 14 9.70 -6.44 14.56
CA ALA A 14 9.69 -5.00 14.70
C ALA A 14 9.20 -4.55 16.08
N ALA A 15 8.18 -5.22 16.63
CA ALA A 15 7.69 -4.96 17.98
C ALA A 15 8.73 -5.28 19.04
N GLU A 16 9.30 -6.50 19.02
CA GLU A 16 10.18 -7.00 20.08
C GLU A 16 11.57 -6.39 20.01
N LYS A 17 12.14 -6.23 18.80
CA LYS A 17 13.54 -5.80 18.61
C LYS A 17 13.68 -4.29 18.42
N SER A 18 12.68 -3.64 17.82
CA SER A 18 12.73 -2.23 17.48
C SER A 18 11.70 -1.38 18.23
N HIS A 19 10.85 -2.01 19.04
CA HIS A 19 9.78 -1.34 19.79
C HIS A 19 8.87 -0.48 18.89
N ALA A 20 8.63 -0.95 17.67
CA ALA A 20 7.71 -0.31 16.75
C ALA A 20 6.27 -0.35 17.30
N ASP A 21 5.53 0.73 17.12
CA ASP A 21 4.12 0.82 17.52
C ASP A 21 3.17 0.44 16.39
N PHE A 22 3.63 0.53 15.14
CA PHE A 22 2.85 0.21 13.94
C PHE A 22 3.79 -0.18 12.78
N MET A 23 3.17 -0.78 11.76
CA MET A 23 3.80 -0.99 10.46
C MET A 23 2.81 -0.62 9.36
N LEU A 24 3.14 0.39 8.56
CA LEU A 24 2.41 0.72 7.34
C LEU A 24 2.82 -0.24 6.23
N ILE A 25 1.81 -0.83 5.59
CA ILE A 25 1.98 -1.72 4.44
C ILE A 25 1.27 -1.16 3.22
N ASN A 26 1.75 -1.53 2.03
CA ASN A 26 1.03 -1.25 0.79
C ASN A 26 -0.37 -1.88 0.80
N PRO A 27 -1.31 -1.39 -0.02
CA PRO A 27 -2.64 -1.98 -0.08
C PRO A 27 -2.61 -3.49 -0.28
N ILE A 28 -3.39 -4.20 0.53
CA ILE A 28 -3.62 -5.66 0.39
C ILE A 28 -4.99 -5.96 -0.20
N HIS A 29 -5.48 -5.06 -1.03
CA HIS A 29 -6.73 -5.22 -1.78
C HIS A 29 -6.64 -6.34 -2.82
N ALA A 30 -7.80 -6.89 -3.19
CA ALA A 30 -7.86 -8.04 -4.09
C ALA A 30 -7.33 -7.73 -5.50
N THR A 31 -6.54 -8.64 -6.03
CA THR A 31 -6.04 -8.66 -7.41
C THR A 31 -6.80 -9.69 -8.27
N ALA A 32 -6.43 -9.80 -9.56
CA ALA A 32 -6.98 -10.81 -10.45
C ALA A 32 -6.72 -12.25 -9.94
N PRO A 33 -7.63 -13.19 -10.22
CA PRO A 33 -7.54 -14.56 -9.70
C PRO A 33 -6.42 -15.39 -10.35
N VAL A 34 -6.04 -15.03 -11.56
CA VAL A 34 -4.96 -15.66 -12.35
C VAL A 34 -4.28 -14.60 -13.20
N GLU A 35 -3.18 -14.94 -13.85
CA GLU A 35 -2.47 -14.06 -14.78
C GLU A 35 -3.35 -13.55 -15.93
N PRO A 36 -3.06 -12.34 -16.42
CA PRO A 36 -2.01 -11.44 -15.96
C PRO A 36 -2.40 -10.71 -14.67
N LEU A 37 -1.49 -10.68 -13.68
CA LEU A 37 -1.69 -9.93 -12.44
C LEU A 37 -1.26 -8.47 -12.63
N GLU A 38 -2.06 -7.55 -12.14
CA GLU A 38 -1.66 -6.15 -12.01
C GLU A 38 -0.61 -6.01 -10.91
N PRO A 39 0.60 -5.51 -11.21
CA PRO A 39 1.64 -5.34 -10.19
C PRO A 39 1.33 -4.27 -9.16
N SER A 40 0.62 -3.21 -9.55
CA SER A 40 0.32 -2.09 -8.67
C SER A 40 -0.73 -2.46 -7.61
N PRO A 41 -0.42 -2.40 -6.32
CA PRO A 41 -1.41 -2.60 -5.28
C PRO A 41 -2.44 -1.47 -5.20
N TYR A 42 -2.19 -0.35 -5.90
CA TYR A 42 -3.08 0.81 -5.96
C TYR A 42 -4.10 0.73 -7.11
N LEU A 43 -4.04 -0.33 -7.95
CA LEU A 43 -5.03 -0.60 -8.99
C LEU A 43 -5.69 -1.98 -8.76
N PRO A 44 -6.39 -2.19 -7.63
CA PRO A 44 -6.99 -3.48 -7.29
C PRO A 44 -8.26 -3.75 -8.08
N GLU A 45 -8.64 -5.03 -8.15
CA GLU A 45 -9.93 -5.46 -8.72
C GLU A 45 -11.10 -5.23 -7.75
N SER A 46 -10.82 -5.19 -6.46
CA SER A 46 -11.77 -4.84 -5.40
C SER A 46 -11.04 -4.29 -4.17
N ARG A 47 -11.58 -3.22 -3.59
CA ARG A 47 -11.11 -2.69 -2.28
C ARG A 47 -11.83 -3.34 -1.09
N ARG A 48 -12.76 -4.23 -1.33
CA ARG A 48 -13.61 -4.87 -0.31
C ARG A 48 -13.11 -6.25 0.08
N PHE A 49 -12.24 -6.85 -0.74
CA PHE A 49 -11.66 -8.16 -0.57
C PHE A 49 -10.14 -8.07 -0.53
N MET A 50 -9.50 -9.16 -0.09
CA MET A 50 -8.06 -9.20 0.15
C MET A 50 -7.30 -9.84 -1.01
N ASN A 51 -6.04 -9.48 -1.12
CA ASN A 51 -5.09 -10.10 -2.03
C ASN A 51 -4.69 -11.50 -1.53
N VAL A 52 -5.19 -12.52 -2.19
CA VAL A 52 -4.98 -13.92 -1.84
C VAL A 52 -3.61 -14.46 -2.26
N THR A 53 -2.86 -13.70 -3.08
CA THR A 53 -1.51 -14.11 -3.52
C THR A 53 -0.51 -14.15 -2.36
N TYR A 54 -0.82 -13.47 -1.26
CA TYR A 54 0.00 -13.42 -0.04
C TYR A 54 -0.34 -14.51 0.99
N ILE A 55 -1.27 -15.42 0.71
CA ILE A 55 -1.55 -16.56 1.60
C ILE A 55 -0.30 -17.44 1.72
N ARG A 56 0.04 -17.86 2.95
CA ARG A 56 1.05 -18.88 3.23
C ARG A 56 0.36 -20.24 3.37
N PRO A 57 0.57 -21.17 2.43
CA PRO A 57 -0.10 -22.49 2.48
C PRO A 57 0.19 -23.27 3.77
N GLN A 58 1.42 -23.21 4.29
CA GLN A 58 1.87 -23.95 5.47
C GLN A 58 1.19 -23.50 6.78
N ASP A 59 0.66 -22.27 6.82
CA ASP A 59 -0.03 -21.72 7.99
C ASP A 59 -1.54 -22.05 8.01
N ILE A 60 -2.04 -22.81 7.04
CA ILE A 60 -3.42 -23.27 6.96
C ILE A 60 -3.57 -24.58 7.76
N GLU A 61 -4.59 -24.68 8.62
CA GLU A 61 -4.80 -25.85 9.46
C GLU A 61 -4.87 -27.16 8.64
N GLU A 62 -5.58 -27.11 7.52
CA GLU A 62 -5.75 -28.24 6.60
C GLU A 62 -4.44 -28.70 5.94
N TYR A 63 -3.39 -27.88 5.92
CA TYR A 63 -2.08 -28.24 5.38
C TYR A 63 -1.49 -29.50 6.06
N ALA A 64 -1.69 -29.62 7.38
CA ALA A 64 -1.24 -30.79 8.13
C ALA A 64 -1.98 -32.10 7.77
N GLY A 65 -3.10 -32.00 7.07
CA GLY A 65 -3.89 -33.14 6.59
C GLY A 65 -3.55 -33.61 5.17
N LEU A 66 -2.56 -33.01 4.51
CA LEU A 66 -2.10 -33.44 3.20
C LEU A 66 -1.53 -34.87 3.28
N ASP A 67 -1.89 -35.71 2.34
CA ASP A 67 -1.24 -37.02 2.19
C ASP A 67 0.16 -36.88 1.59
N GLU A 68 0.93 -37.97 1.60
CA GLU A 68 2.33 -37.96 1.15
C GLU A 68 2.48 -37.49 -0.31
N ALA A 69 1.55 -37.86 -1.19
CA ALA A 69 1.58 -37.50 -2.60
C ALA A 69 1.29 -35.99 -2.80
N ALA A 70 0.29 -35.45 -2.10
CA ALA A 70 -0.05 -34.04 -2.15
C ALA A 70 1.05 -33.19 -1.53
N LEU A 71 1.64 -33.62 -0.41
CA LEU A 71 2.76 -32.92 0.21
C LEU A 71 3.98 -32.88 -0.73
N ALA A 72 4.33 -34.02 -1.36
CA ALA A 72 5.43 -34.05 -2.32
C ALA A 72 5.18 -33.12 -3.53
N GLU A 73 3.94 -33.01 -3.98
CA GLU A 73 3.58 -32.08 -5.06
C GLU A 73 3.70 -30.60 -4.60
N VAL A 74 3.28 -30.26 -3.39
CA VAL A 74 3.47 -28.90 -2.84
C VAL A 74 4.97 -28.58 -2.74
N GLU A 75 5.79 -29.50 -2.27
CA GLU A 75 7.24 -29.32 -2.21
C GLU A 75 7.87 -29.14 -3.59
N ARG A 76 7.41 -29.91 -4.59
CA ARG A 76 7.85 -29.76 -5.98
C ARG A 76 7.51 -28.38 -6.53
N LEU A 77 6.26 -27.93 -6.37
CA LEU A 77 5.81 -26.60 -6.80
C LEU A 77 6.63 -25.49 -6.14
N HIS A 78 6.91 -25.60 -4.85
CA HIS A 78 7.76 -24.64 -4.14
C HIS A 78 9.20 -24.65 -4.68
N ALA A 79 9.79 -25.82 -4.88
CA ALA A 79 11.16 -25.96 -5.36
C ALA A 79 11.38 -25.35 -6.75
N GLU A 80 10.35 -25.29 -7.59
CA GLU A 80 10.43 -24.69 -8.93
C GLU A 80 10.54 -23.16 -8.89
N VAL A 81 9.94 -22.51 -7.88
CA VAL A 81 9.95 -21.04 -7.77
C VAL A 81 10.93 -20.51 -6.72
N ALA A 82 11.34 -21.34 -5.76
CA ALA A 82 12.22 -20.93 -4.67
C ALA A 82 13.53 -20.23 -5.14
N PRO A 83 14.19 -20.66 -6.25
CA PRO A 83 15.38 -19.95 -6.74
C PRO A 83 15.14 -18.50 -7.14
N ALA A 84 13.90 -18.14 -7.50
CA ALA A 84 13.54 -16.75 -7.84
C ALA A 84 13.53 -15.83 -6.62
N ASN A 85 13.49 -16.38 -5.39
CA ASN A 85 13.56 -15.58 -4.17
C ASN A 85 14.90 -14.84 -4.01
N ASP A 86 15.97 -15.34 -4.63
CA ASP A 86 17.29 -14.72 -4.60
C ASP A 86 17.56 -13.82 -5.82
N ASN A 87 16.60 -13.70 -6.74
CA ASN A 87 16.71 -12.79 -7.87
C ASN A 87 16.46 -11.35 -7.42
N ALA A 88 17.49 -10.51 -7.50
CA ALA A 88 17.39 -9.11 -7.13
C ALA A 88 16.82 -8.19 -8.22
N ASP A 89 16.68 -8.67 -9.46
CA ASP A 89 16.28 -7.82 -10.58
C ASP A 89 14.77 -7.53 -10.57
N GLU A 90 13.96 -8.57 -10.64
CA GLU A 90 12.51 -8.45 -10.76
C GLU A 90 11.78 -9.66 -10.20
N LEU A 91 10.64 -9.42 -9.55
CA LEU A 91 9.74 -10.47 -9.06
C LEU A 91 8.80 -10.93 -10.18
N ASP A 92 8.82 -12.22 -10.48
CA ASP A 92 7.79 -12.85 -11.32
C ASP A 92 6.57 -13.22 -10.49
N ILE A 93 5.68 -12.23 -10.33
CA ILE A 93 4.46 -12.39 -9.52
C ILE A 93 3.48 -13.39 -10.14
N ASN A 94 3.44 -13.51 -11.47
CA ASN A 94 2.56 -14.44 -12.18
C ASN A 94 2.98 -15.90 -11.92
N SER A 95 4.25 -16.22 -12.14
CA SER A 95 4.78 -17.55 -11.88
C SER A 95 4.67 -17.92 -10.39
N ALA A 96 5.02 -17.00 -9.49
CA ALA A 96 4.91 -17.23 -8.04
C ALA A 96 3.46 -17.55 -7.63
N TRP A 97 2.48 -16.79 -8.15
CA TRP A 97 1.08 -17.03 -7.86
C TRP A 97 0.56 -18.31 -8.48
N TRP A 98 0.91 -18.61 -9.72
CA TRP A 98 0.48 -19.84 -10.37
C TRP A 98 0.85 -21.08 -9.55
N HIS A 99 2.10 -21.19 -9.09
CA HIS A 99 2.58 -22.33 -8.29
C HIS A 99 1.90 -22.38 -6.91
N LYS A 100 1.81 -21.22 -6.23
CA LYS A 100 1.14 -21.13 -4.94
C LYS A 100 -0.33 -21.51 -5.03
N ARG A 101 -1.03 -21.07 -6.08
CA ARG A 101 -2.43 -21.41 -6.31
C ARG A 101 -2.66 -22.91 -6.47
N GLN A 102 -1.76 -23.62 -7.20
CA GLN A 102 -1.82 -25.08 -7.31
C GLN A 102 -1.66 -25.75 -5.93
N ALA A 103 -0.72 -25.30 -5.11
CA ALA A 103 -0.55 -25.80 -3.76
C ALA A 103 -1.80 -25.55 -2.89
N LEU A 104 -2.39 -24.36 -2.97
CA LEU A 104 -3.63 -24.01 -2.24
C LEU A 104 -4.82 -24.88 -2.68
N GLN A 105 -4.91 -25.25 -3.96
CA GLN A 105 -5.94 -26.19 -4.43
C GLN A 105 -5.79 -27.59 -3.85
N LEU A 106 -4.57 -28.04 -3.56
CA LEU A 106 -4.34 -29.31 -2.86
C LEU A 106 -4.79 -29.22 -1.40
N VAL A 107 -4.46 -28.14 -0.72
CA VAL A 107 -4.89 -27.89 0.67
C VAL A 107 -6.41 -27.78 0.77
N PHE A 108 -7.06 -27.09 -0.16
CA PHE A 108 -8.53 -26.94 -0.20
C PHE A 108 -9.27 -28.29 -0.26
N LYS A 109 -8.69 -29.29 -0.93
CA LYS A 109 -9.28 -30.64 -1.07
C LYS A 109 -9.21 -31.46 0.21
N VAL A 110 -8.38 -31.09 1.16
CA VAL A 110 -8.30 -31.76 2.46
C VAL A 110 -9.63 -31.56 3.21
N PRO A 111 -10.26 -32.63 3.72
CA PRO A 111 -11.50 -32.50 4.47
C PRO A 111 -11.32 -31.63 5.71
N ARG A 112 -12.13 -30.60 5.84
CA ARG A 112 -12.18 -29.77 7.03
C ARG A 112 -12.87 -30.48 8.19
N SER A 113 -12.45 -30.21 9.43
CA SER A 113 -13.18 -30.61 10.61
C SER A 113 -14.58 -29.95 10.63
N ALA A 114 -15.51 -30.47 11.42
CA ALA A 114 -16.84 -29.87 11.54
C ALA A 114 -16.79 -28.43 12.06
N GLU A 115 -15.84 -28.13 12.95
CA GLU A 115 -15.59 -26.79 13.49
C GLU A 115 -15.07 -25.86 12.39
N ARG A 116 -14.06 -26.28 11.62
CA ARG A 116 -13.52 -25.50 10.50
C ARG A 116 -14.56 -25.25 9.41
N GLN A 117 -15.38 -26.26 9.08
CA GLN A 117 -16.46 -26.06 8.11
C GLN A 117 -17.50 -25.07 8.61
N ALA A 118 -17.88 -25.15 9.91
CA ALA A 118 -18.82 -24.20 10.50
C ALA A 118 -18.26 -22.76 10.52
N ALA A 119 -16.95 -22.57 10.79
CA ALA A 119 -16.30 -21.28 10.73
C ALA A 119 -16.30 -20.70 9.30
N PHE A 120 -16.02 -21.52 8.30
CA PHE A 120 -16.09 -21.10 6.90
C PHE A 120 -17.50 -20.71 6.47
N GLU A 121 -18.54 -21.49 6.86
CA GLU A 121 -19.94 -21.10 6.58
C GLU A 121 -20.33 -19.79 7.26
N ALA A 122 -19.90 -19.58 8.52
CA ALA A 122 -20.13 -18.33 9.23
C ALA A 122 -19.44 -17.13 8.55
N PHE A 123 -18.22 -17.30 8.05
CA PHE A 123 -17.53 -16.29 7.25
C PHE A 123 -18.30 -15.93 5.98
N LYS A 124 -18.77 -16.94 5.22
CA LYS A 124 -19.58 -16.71 4.00
C LYS A 124 -20.89 -15.99 4.31
N GLU A 125 -21.55 -16.33 5.41
CA GLU A 125 -22.77 -15.68 5.84
C GLU A 125 -22.53 -14.21 6.23
N ALA A 126 -21.47 -13.94 6.99
CA ALA A 126 -21.09 -12.59 7.41
C ALA A 126 -20.68 -11.70 6.23
N ALA A 127 -19.91 -12.23 5.27
CA ALA A 127 -19.50 -11.53 4.06
C ALA A 127 -20.65 -11.30 3.07
N GLY A 128 -21.70 -12.10 3.16
CA GLY A 128 -22.96 -11.93 2.41
C GLY A 128 -22.83 -12.17 0.90
N PRO A 129 -23.78 -11.62 0.11
CA PRO A 129 -23.87 -11.89 -1.33
C PRO A 129 -22.69 -11.34 -2.13
N ASP A 130 -21.99 -10.34 -1.61
CA ASP A 130 -20.89 -9.69 -2.32
C ASP A 130 -19.65 -10.59 -2.41
N LEU A 131 -19.42 -11.49 -1.44
CA LEU A 131 -18.37 -12.50 -1.54
C LEU A 131 -18.64 -13.47 -2.71
N ARG A 132 -19.87 -13.93 -2.85
CA ARG A 132 -20.24 -14.80 -3.98
C ARG A 132 -20.14 -14.09 -5.32
N ALA A 133 -20.42 -12.80 -5.34
CA ALA A 133 -20.26 -11.98 -6.52
C ALA A 133 -18.80 -11.80 -6.93
N PHE A 134 -17.93 -11.54 -5.96
CA PHE A 134 -16.49 -11.51 -6.17
C PHE A 134 -15.98 -12.86 -6.68
N ALA A 135 -16.42 -13.97 -6.08
CA ALA A 135 -16.07 -15.31 -6.53
C ALA A 135 -16.60 -15.60 -7.95
N ALA A 136 -17.81 -15.14 -8.29
CA ALA A 136 -18.36 -15.31 -9.65
C ALA A 136 -17.55 -14.54 -10.70
N TRP A 137 -17.15 -13.29 -10.39
CA TRP A 137 -16.26 -12.51 -11.25
C TRP A 137 -14.91 -13.21 -11.42
N SER A 138 -14.34 -13.74 -10.33
CA SER A 138 -13.07 -14.46 -10.36
C SER A 138 -13.14 -15.73 -11.21
N VAL A 139 -14.26 -16.47 -11.16
CA VAL A 139 -14.47 -17.65 -12.00
C VAL A 139 -14.73 -17.25 -13.46
N ALA A 140 -15.48 -16.17 -13.71
CA ALA A 140 -15.68 -15.64 -15.05
C ALA A 140 -14.34 -15.23 -15.70
N PHE A 141 -13.49 -14.54 -14.96
CA PHE A 141 -12.13 -14.18 -15.41
C PHE A 141 -11.33 -15.42 -15.86
N GLN A 142 -11.41 -16.52 -15.09
CA GLN A 142 -10.69 -17.76 -15.39
C GLN A 142 -11.29 -18.53 -16.57
N MET A 143 -12.61 -18.53 -16.69
CA MET A 143 -13.31 -19.36 -17.70
C MET A 143 -13.57 -18.62 -19.00
N TRP A 144 -13.77 -17.31 -18.96
CA TRP A 144 -14.09 -16.48 -20.12
C TRP A 144 -12.93 -15.58 -20.56
N GLY A 145 -11.80 -15.62 -19.82
CA GLY A 145 -10.61 -14.80 -20.06
C GLY A 145 -10.67 -13.46 -19.35
N ALA A 146 -9.56 -12.72 -19.41
CA ALA A 146 -9.47 -11.41 -18.81
C ALA A 146 -10.55 -10.44 -19.36
N PRO A 147 -11.12 -9.55 -18.54
CA PRO A 147 -12.22 -8.67 -18.95
C PRO A 147 -11.93 -7.79 -20.17
N TRP A 148 -10.67 -7.49 -20.41
CA TRP A 148 -10.22 -6.67 -21.57
C TRP A 148 -9.94 -7.48 -22.83
N GLU A 149 -9.96 -8.81 -22.76
CA GLU A 149 -9.73 -9.71 -23.91
C GLU A 149 -11.01 -10.14 -24.61
N GLY A 150 -12.17 -9.90 -23.98
CA GLY A 150 -13.47 -10.32 -24.47
C GLY A 150 -14.57 -9.28 -24.24
N THR A 151 -15.81 -9.71 -24.41
CA THR A 151 -16.99 -8.84 -24.27
C THR A 151 -17.84 -9.16 -23.04
N TRP A 152 -17.54 -10.25 -22.36
CA TRP A 152 -18.37 -10.77 -21.26
C TRP A 152 -18.60 -9.75 -20.14
N PHE A 153 -17.59 -8.92 -19.82
CA PHE A 153 -17.73 -7.91 -18.79
C PHE A 153 -18.81 -6.88 -19.10
N ALA A 154 -18.93 -6.47 -20.36
CA ALA A 154 -19.94 -5.52 -20.82
C ALA A 154 -21.29 -6.18 -21.10
N GLU A 155 -21.31 -7.46 -21.46
CA GLU A 155 -22.52 -8.19 -21.88
C GLU A 155 -23.21 -8.90 -20.72
N THR A 156 -22.54 -9.10 -19.59
CA THR A 156 -23.08 -9.80 -18.42
C THR A 156 -23.10 -8.89 -17.17
N ASN A 157 -23.90 -9.29 -16.22
CA ASN A 157 -23.95 -8.72 -14.88
C ASN A 157 -24.35 -9.81 -13.87
N ARG A 158 -24.38 -9.46 -12.60
CA ARG A 158 -24.71 -10.39 -11.50
C ARG A 158 -26.01 -11.17 -11.67
N ASP A 159 -26.98 -10.63 -12.41
CA ASP A 159 -28.31 -11.22 -12.59
C ASP A 159 -28.45 -11.97 -13.95
N SER A 160 -27.37 -12.03 -14.73
CA SER A 160 -27.37 -12.69 -16.04
C SER A 160 -27.53 -14.21 -15.91
N PRO A 161 -28.35 -14.85 -16.75
CA PRO A 161 -28.50 -16.31 -16.77
C PRO A 161 -27.17 -17.06 -16.96
N GLU A 162 -26.28 -16.52 -17.79
CA GLU A 162 -24.96 -17.06 -18.10
C GLU A 162 -24.08 -17.12 -16.83
N VAL A 163 -24.18 -16.10 -15.98
CA VAL A 163 -23.47 -16.05 -14.69
C VAL A 163 -24.05 -17.07 -13.70
N ALA A 164 -25.38 -17.21 -13.65
CA ALA A 164 -26.02 -18.23 -12.83
C ALA A 164 -25.64 -19.65 -13.29
N GLU A 165 -25.49 -19.88 -14.60
CA GLU A 165 -25.01 -21.13 -15.17
C GLU A 165 -23.54 -21.38 -14.82
N LEU A 166 -22.68 -20.40 -15.02
CA LEU A 166 -21.27 -20.45 -14.66
C LEU A 166 -21.08 -20.85 -13.19
N MET A 167 -21.77 -20.19 -12.28
CA MET A 167 -21.67 -20.46 -10.83
C MET A 167 -22.17 -21.85 -10.46
N ARG A 168 -23.16 -22.39 -11.17
CA ARG A 168 -23.67 -23.74 -10.95
C ARG A 168 -22.70 -24.78 -11.48
N ASP A 169 -22.22 -24.59 -12.72
CA ASP A 169 -21.40 -25.56 -13.41
C ASP A 169 -19.95 -25.59 -12.86
N HIS A 170 -19.51 -24.49 -12.24
CA HIS A 170 -18.20 -24.34 -11.60
C HIS A 170 -18.30 -24.05 -10.09
N ALA A 171 -19.27 -24.71 -9.43
CA ALA A 171 -19.53 -24.46 -7.99
C ALA A 171 -18.29 -24.69 -7.11
N ASP A 172 -17.45 -25.67 -7.44
CA ASP A 172 -16.21 -25.95 -6.70
C ASP A 172 -15.19 -24.80 -6.84
N MET A 173 -15.11 -24.15 -8.01
CA MET A 173 -14.26 -22.98 -8.21
C MET A 173 -14.79 -21.78 -7.42
N VAL A 174 -16.10 -21.55 -7.44
CA VAL A 174 -16.73 -20.48 -6.62
C VAL A 174 -16.44 -20.68 -5.13
N GLU A 175 -16.56 -21.92 -4.66
CA GLU A 175 -16.29 -22.27 -3.26
C GLU A 175 -14.80 -22.09 -2.92
N PHE A 176 -13.90 -22.43 -3.84
CA PHE A 176 -12.46 -22.20 -3.67
C PHE A 176 -12.11 -20.70 -3.58
N GLU A 177 -12.70 -19.85 -4.44
CA GLU A 177 -12.49 -18.39 -4.36
C GLU A 177 -13.01 -17.82 -3.04
N CYS A 178 -14.16 -18.27 -2.54
CA CYS A 178 -14.67 -17.89 -1.23
C CYS A 178 -13.73 -18.36 -0.10
N TRP A 179 -13.21 -19.57 -0.20
CA TRP A 179 -12.28 -20.14 0.78
C TRP A 179 -10.96 -19.37 0.81
N LEU A 180 -10.41 -18.96 -0.33
CA LEU A 180 -9.21 -18.13 -0.39
C LEU A 180 -9.39 -16.82 0.39
N GLN A 181 -10.55 -16.18 0.27
CA GLN A 181 -10.84 -14.95 1.03
C GLN A 181 -10.92 -15.22 2.54
N TRP A 182 -11.52 -16.34 2.96
CA TRP A 182 -11.55 -16.74 4.36
C TRP A 182 -10.15 -16.99 4.93
N ILE A 183 -9.29 -17.70 4.21
CA ILE A 183 -7.91 -17.96 4.64
C ILE A 183 -7.09 -16.66 4.71
N ALA A 184 -7.27 -15.75 3.76
CA ALA A 184 -6.61 -14.44 3.81
C ALA A 184 -7.05 -13.65 5.05
N ASP A 185 -8.35 -13.63 5.36
CA ASP A 185 -8.92 -13.01 6.57
C ASP A 185 -8.30 -13.59 7.85
N GLU A 186 -8.21 -14.91 7.95
CA GLU A 186 -7.58 -15.58 9.10
C GLU A 186 -6.11 -15.19 9.26
N GLN A 187 -5.33 -15.19 8.18
CA GLN A 187 -3.90 -14.93 8.23
C GLN A 187 -3.58 -13.47 8.53
N VAL A 188 -4.32 -12.52 7.96
CA VAL A 188 -4.15 -11.09 8.28
C VAL A 188 -4.58 -10.81 9.72
N THR A 189 -5.69 -11.40 10.19
CA THR A 189 -6.13 -11.33 11.59
C THR A 189 -5.05 -11.89 12.54
N ALA A 190 -4.44 -13.01 12.19
CA ALA A 190 -3.35 -13.60 12.98
C ALA A 190 -2.10 -12.71 13.01
N ALA A 191 -1.78 -12.03 11.90
CA ALA A 191 -0.68 -11.08 11.84
C ALA A 191 -0.93 -9.85 12.74
N GLN A 192 -2.13 -9.26 12.68
CA GLN A 192 -2.53 -8.13 13.54
C GLN A 192 -2.53 -8.54 15.02
N THR A 193 -3.06 -9.71 15.34
CA THR A 193 -3.08 -10.24 16.71
C THR A 193 -1.66 -10.40 17.25
N ALA A 194 -0.77 -11.05 16.49
CA ALA A 194 0.62 -11.22 16.86
C ALA A 194 1.34 -9.88 17.08
N ALA A 195 1.11 -8.88 16.22
CA ALA A 195 1.66 -7.54 16.38
C ALA A 195 1.24 -6.91 17.73
N ARG A 196 -0.04 -7.01 18.07
CA ARG A 196 -0.59 -6.46 19.31
C ARG A 196 -0.07 -7.20 20.55
N GLU A 197 0.00 -8.52 20.50
CA GLU A 197 0.52 -9.37 21.59
C GLU A 197 2.02 -9.15 21.82
N SER A 198 2.78 -8.85 20.76
CA SER A 198 4.21 -8.52 20.83
C SER A 198 4.48 -7.07 21.27
N GLY A 199 3.43 -6.26 21.51
CA GLY A 199 3.53 -4.96 22.16
C GLY A 199 3.36 -3.74 21.26
N MET A 200 3.04 -3.90 19.97
CA MET A 200 2.70 -2.76 19.10
C MET A 200 1.43 -2.06 19.61
N ALA A 201 1.48 -0.73 19.69
CA ALA A 201 0.33 0.06 20.11
C ALA A 201 -0.81 0.09 19.07
N LEU A 202 -0.50 -0.01 17.78
CA LEU A 202 -1.47 -0.04 16.67
C LEU A 202 -1.43 -1.37 15.90
N GLY A 203 -0.23 -1.96 15.71
CA GLY A 203 -0.05 -3.11 14.85
C GLY A 203 -0.01 -2.70 13.38
N LEU A 204 -0.81 -3.33 12.53
CA LEU A 204 -0.93 -2.98 11.12
C LEU A 204 -1.56 -1.60 10.93
N MET A 205 -0.98 -0.84 10.00
CA MET A 205 -1.60 0.29 9.33
C MET A 205 -1.78 -0.12 7.87
N GLN A 206 -3.03 -0.33 7.46
CA GLN A 206 -3.35 -0.64 6.08
C GLN A 206 -3.43 0.64 5.25
N ASP A 207 -3.01 0.57 3.99
CA ASP A 207 -3.17 1.65 3.04
C ASP A 207 -4.40 1.40 2.16
N MET A 208 -5.23 2.44 1.97
CA MET A 208 -6.44 2.37 1.17
C MET A 208 -6.22 3.06 -0.17
N ALA A 209 -6.22 2.29 -1.26
CA ALA A 209 -6.12 2.81 -2.61
C ALA A 209 -7.28 3.78 -2.95
N VAL A 210 -7.02 4.74 -3.85
CA VAL A 210 -8.02 5.74 -4.27
C VAL A 210 -9.23 5.10 -4.93
N GLY A 211 -9.02 4.10 -5.80
CA GLY A 211 -10.06 3.47 -6.58
C GLY A 211 -9.81 1.99 -6.87
N VAL A 212 -10.45 1.48 -7.91
CA VAL A 212 -10.35 0.11 -8.39
C VAL A 212 -10.14 0.09 -9.91
N HIS A 213 -9.71 -1.04 -10.43
CA HIS A 213 -9.63 -1.25 -11.88
C HIS A 213 -11.01 -1.06 -12.54
N SER A 214 -11.04 -0.38 -13.70
CA SER A 214 -12.29 -0.06 -14.39
C SER A 214 -13.09 -1.28 -14.86
N LEU A 215 -12.42 -2.41 -15.03
CA LEU A 215 -13.01 -3.72 -15.36
C LEU A 215 -12.93 -4.69 -14.16
N GLY A 216 -12.74 -4.17 -12.95
CA GLY A 216 -12.64 -4.96 -11.73
C GLY A 216 -13.99 -5.48 -11.21
N ALA A 217 -13.88 -6.37 -10.23
CA ALA A 217 -15.03 -7.05 -9.63
C ALA A 217 -16.05 -6.08 -9.01
N ASP A 218 -15.57 -5.01 -8.33
CA ASP A 218 -16.46 -4.04 -7.68
C ASP A 218 -17.30 -3.28 -8.71
N VAL A 219 -16.74 -2.99 -9.89
CA VAL A 219 -17.44 -2.30 -10.98
C VAL A 219 -18.44 -3.23 -11.66
N TRP A 220 -18.03 -4.47 -11.97
CA TRP A 220 -18.90 -5.46 -12.63
C TRP A 220 -20.14 -5.80 -11.80
N TRP A 221 -19.92 -5.96 -10.49
CA TRP A 221 -20.98 -6.33 -9.55
C TRP A 221 -22.05 -5.25 -9.39
N ASN A 222 -21.63 -3.98 -9.28
CA ASN A 222 -22.56 -2.86 -9.14
C ASN A 222 -21.99 -1.60 -9.80
N PRO A 223 -22.12 -1.47 -11.13
CA PRO A 223 -21.57 -0.33 -11.87
C PRO A 223 -22.22 1.01 -11.46
N GLU A 224 -23.43 1.02 -10.88
CA GLU A 224 -24.08 2.26 -10.41
C GLU A 224 -23.30 2.94 -9.26
N ARG A 225 -22.45 2.18 -8.55
CA ARG A 225 -21.55 2.73 -7.52
C ARG A 225 -20.55 3.72 -8.08
N PHE A 226 -20.27 3.63 -9.38
CA PHE A 226 -19.18 4.36 -10.03
C PHE A 226 -19.70 5.20 -11.21
N ALA A 227 -18.94 6.21 -11.62
CA ALA A 227 -19.16 6.93 -12.86
C ALA A 227 -18.42 6.22 -14.01
N VAL A 228 -18.94 5.07 -14.45
CA VAL A 228 -18.27 4.18 -15.41
C VAL A 228 -18.35 4.70 -16.84
N GLY A 229 -17.30 4.49 -17.63
CA GLY A 229 -17.30 4.60 -19.10
C GLY A 229 -17.23 6.00 -19.68
N SER A 230 -17.20 7.04 -18.82
CA SER A 230 -17.12 8.44 -19.30
C SER A 230 -16.01 9.26 -18.67
N VAL A 231 -15.55 8.87 -17.50
CA VAL A 231 -14.53 9.60 -16.72
C VAL A 231 -13.62 8.63 -15.96
N THR A 232 -12.41 9.09 -15.71
CA THR A 232 -11.43 8.48 -14.80
C THR A 232 -11.01 9.49 -13.74
N VAL A 233 -10.34 9.03 -12.68
CA VAL A 233 -9.72 9.92 -11.69
C VAL A 233 -8.24 10.09 -11.94
N GLY A 234 -7.72 11.22 -11.50
CA GLY A 234 -6.32 11.54 -11.56
C GLY A 234 -6.01 12.82 -10.78
N CYS A 235 -4.96 13.51 -11.17
CA CYS A 235 -4.64 14.84 -10.67
C CYS A 235 -4.31 15.81 -11.81
N PRO A 236 -4.62 17.11 -11.62
CA PRO A 236 -4.23 18.14 -12.60
C PRO A 236 -2.71 18.28 -12.65
N PRO A 237 -2.18 18.93 -13.71
CA PRO A 237 -0.79 19.38 -13.71
C PRO A 237 -0.45 20.21 -12.49
N ASP A 238 0.66 19.86 -11.85
CA ASP A 238 1.23 20.59 -10.73
C ASP A 238 2.74 20.79 -10.89
N PHE A 239 3.39 21.31 -9.86
CA PHE A 239 4.82 21.54 -9.86
C PHE A 239 5.63 20.23 -9.98
N TYR A 240 5.18 19.16 -9.34
CA TYR A 240 5.86 17.87 -9.31
C TYR A 240 5.57 17.03 -10.55
N ASN A 241 4.35 17.16 -11.11
CA ASN A 241 3.95 16.50 -12.35
C ASN A 241 3.29 17.49 -13.32
N GLN A 242 4.11 18.08 -14.18
CA GLN A 242 3.68 19.13 -15.12
C GLN A 242 2.69 18.66 -16.19
N GLN A 243 2.52 17.36 -16.37
CA GLN A 243 1.56 16.78 -17.32
C GLN A 243 0.23 16.40 -16.65
N GLY A 244 0.20 16.36 -15.32
CA GLY A 244 -0.87 15.73 -14.56
C GLY A 244 -0.81 14.21 -14.64
N GLN A 245 -1.74 13.54 -13.98
CA GLN A 245 -1.83 12.08 -14.00
C GLN A 245 -3.27 11.66 -14.26
N ASP A 246 -3.43 10.60 -15.05
CA ASP A 246 -4.68 9.85 -15.19
C ASP A 246 -4.43 8.44 -14.62
N TRP A 247 -5.13 8.09 -13.54
CA TRP A 247 -4.96 6.80 -12.88
C TRP A 247 -5.85 5.69 -13.47
N GLY A 248 -6.69 6.01 -14.46
CA GLY A 248 -7.55 5.04 -15.16
C GLY A 248 -8.68 4.43 -14.33
N GLN A 249 -8.89 4.92 -13.12
CA GLN A 249 -9.86 4.37 -12.17
C GLN A 249 -11.20 5.10 -12.28
N PRO A 250 -12.35 4.42 -12.25
CA PRO A 250 -13.65 5.07 -12.18
C PRO A 250 -13.90 5.64 -10.78
N PRO A 251 -14.32 6.90 -10.65
CA PRO A 251 -14.66 7.47 -9.36
C PRO A 251 -15.97 6.91 -8.81
N PHE A 252 -16.11 6.89 -7.48
CA PHE A 252 -17.44 6.69 -6.89
C PHE A 252 -18.43 7.75 -7.37
N ASN A 253 -19.65 7.33 -7.63
CA ASN A 253 -20.76 8.23 -7.95
C ASN A 253 -21.28 8.88 -6.67
N PRO A 254 -21.09 10.21 -6.46
CA PRO A 254 -21.50 10.86 -5.21
C PRO A 254 -23.01 10.82 -4.98
N ASN A 255 -23.83 10.84 -6.04
CA ASN A 255 -25.28 10.72 -5.93
C ASN A 255 -25.70 9.31 -5.48
N TYR A 256 -25.02 8.27 -5.95
CA TYR A 256 -25.26 6.90 -5.50
C TYR A 256 -24.88 6.75 -4.02
N LEU A 257 -23.71 7.25 -3.61
CA LEU A 257 -23.27 7.21 -2.21
C LEU A 257 -24.31 7.85 -1.30
N ALA A 258 -24.74 9.07 -1.59
CA ALA A 258 -25.76 9.77 -0.80
C ALA A 258 -27.08 9.01 -0.76
N LYS A 259 -27.57 8.55 -1.92
CA LYS A 259 -28.84 7.81 -2.04
C LYS A 259 -28.85 6.51 -1.24
N THR A 260 -27.70 5.83 -1.13
CA THR A 260 -27.56 4.54 -0.42
C THR A 260 -27.01 4.69 1.01
N GLY A 261 -26.93 5.92 1.54
CA GLY A 261 -26.41 6.19 2.87
C GLY A 261 -24.96 5.77 3.07
N TYR A 262 -24.15 5.86 2.01
CA TYR A 262 -22.72 5.52 2.01
C TYR A 262 -22.41 4.07 2.41
N GLY A 263 -23.34 3.15 2.25
CA GLY A 263 -23.23 1.76 2.73
C GLY A 263 -21.94 1.08 2.25
N VAL A 264 -21.65 1.14 0.95
CA VAL A 264 -20.44 0.53 0.36
C VAL A 264 -19.15 1.13 0.93
N TYR A 265 -19.11 2.45 1.13
CA TYR A 265 -17.94 3.11 1.71
C TYR A 265 -17.73 2.71 3.17
N ARG A 266 -18.80 2.68 3.96
CA ARG A 266 -18.75 2.21 5.35
C ARG A 266 -18.27 0.77 5.47
N GLU A 267 -18.78 -0.15 4.63
CA GLU A 267 -18.36 -1.55 4.62
C GLU A 267 -16.87 -1.69 4.29
N MET A 268 -16.40 -0.94 3.29
CA MET A 268 -14.98 -0.92 2.91
C MET A 268 -14.09 -0.47 4.06
N VAL A 269 -14.42 0.64 4.71
CA VAL A 269 -13.68 1.18 5.87
C VAL A 269 -13.74 0.21 7.06
N HIS A 270 -14.92 -0.36 7.33
CA HIS A 270 -15.11 -1.36 8.37
C HIS A 270 -14.19 -2.58 8.17
N ASN A 271 -14.15 -3.12 6.95
CA ASN A 271 -13.32 -4.28 6.63
C ASN A 271 -11.83 -3.99 6.85
N MET A 272 -11.35 -2.79 6.50
CA MET A 272 -9.96 -2.43 6.76
C MET A 272 -9.64 -2.37 8.26
N PHE A 273 -10.50 -1.75 9.06
CA PHE A 273 -10.31 -1.68 10.51
C PHE A 273 -10.52 -3.02 11.22
N SER A 274 -11.16 -4.00 10.61
CA SER A 274 -11.26 -5.35 11.16
C SER A 274 -9.90 -6.04 11.30
N HIS A 275 -8.89 -5.61 10.54
CA HIS A 275 -7.56 -6.24 10.48
C HIS A 275 -6.41 -5.27 10.82
N ALA A 276 -6.70 -4.03 11.23
CA ALA A 276 -5.67 -3.03 11.45
C ALA A 276 -6.02 -2.10 12.61
N GLY A 277 -5.00 -1.59 13.28
CA GLY A 277 -5.15 -0.54 14.28
C GLY A 277 -5.07 0.87 13.71
N ALA A 278 -4.73 1.01 12.42
CA ALA A 278 -4.74 2.28 11.71
C ALA A 278 -4.98 2.06 10.21
N VAL A 279 -5.48 3.11 9.55
CA VAL A 279 -5.68 3.13 8.09
C VAL A 279 -5.08 4.42 7.54
N ARG A 280 -4.21 4.31 6.53
CA ARG A 280 -3.80 5.43 5.69
C ARG A 280 -4.78 5.52 4.52
N ILE A 281 -5.24 6.71 4.23
CA ILE A 281 -6.09 7.01 3.08
C ILE A 281 -5.21 7.63 2.00
N ASP A 282 -5.02 6.90 0.92
CA ASP A 282 -4.30 7.42 -0.23
C ASP A 282 -5.09 8.55 -0.88
N HIS A 283 -4.41 9.66 -1.20
CA HIS A 283 -5.02 10.86 -1.74
C HIS A 283 -6.27 11.30 -0.96
N VAL A 284 -6.11 11.67 0.31
CA VAL A 284 -7.23 12.02 1.22
C VAL A 284 -8.12 13.16 0.69
N LEU A 285 -7.61 13.99 -0.22
CA LEU A 285 -8.38 14.97 -0.98
C LEU A 285 -9.58 14.34 -1.69
N GLY A 286 -9.51 13.04 -2.01
CA GLY A 286 -10.61 12.28 -2.60
C GLY A 286 -11.88 12.21 -1.75
N LEU A 287 -11.79 12.47 -0.43
CA LEU A 287 -12.96 12.62 0.43
C LEU A 287 -13.69 13.95 0.22
N PHE A 288 -12.98 14.96 -0.24
CA PHE A 288 -13.47 16.32 -0.47
C PHE A 288 -13.81 16.58 -1.93
N ARG A 289 -12.89 16.23 -2.82
CA ARG A 289 -13.02 16.40 -4.27
C ARG A 289 -12.03 15.49 -4.99
N LEU A 290 -12.43 14.96 -6.14
CA LEU A 290 -11.56 14.24 -7.06
C LEU A 290 -11.47 14.97 -8.40
N TRP A 291 -10.30 14.89 -9.02
CA TRP A 291 -10.09 15.38 -10.38
C TRP A 291 -10.63 14.33 -11.35
N TRP A 292 -11.79 14.64 -11.98
CA TRP A 292 -12.41 13.77 -12.97
C TRP A 292 -11.95 14.16 -14.36
N ILE A 293 -11.45 13.20 -15.10
CA ILE A 293 -10.89 13.37 -16.45
C ILE A 293 -11.85 12.73 -17.43
N PRO A 294 -12.49 13.51 -18.34
CA PRO A 294 -13.31 12.94 -19.40
C PRO A 294 -12.48 12.03 -20.31
N GLN A 295 -13.04 10.91 -20.72
CA GLN A 295 -12.35 9.96 -21.57
C GLN A 295 -11.83 10.62 -22.86
N GLY A 296 -10.53 10.48 -23.13
CA GLY A 296 -9.88 11.03 -24.32
C GLY A 296 -9.34 12.46 -24.21
N GLU A 297 -9.63 13.19 -23.11
CA GLU A 297 -9.16 14.58 -22.93
C GLU A 297 -7.78 14.69 -22.26
N GLY A 298 -7.28 13.59 -21.67
CA GLY A 298 -6.06 13.57 -20.88
C GLY A 298 -6.16 14.37 -19.58
N ALA A 299 -5.15 14.26 -18.73
CA ALA A 299 -5.17 14.81 -17.37
C ALA A 299 -5.45 16.33 -17.30
N ARG A 300 -5.06 17.09 -18.32
CA ARG A 300 -5.29 18.56 -18.38
C ARG A 300 -6.74 18.94 -18.61
N GLY A 301 -7.55 18.06 -19.20
CA GLY A 301 -8.94 18.31 -19.57
C GLY A 301 -9.95 18.03 -18.46
N GLY A 302 -9.50 17.71 -17.26
CA GLY A 302 -10.37 17.35 -16.14
C GLY A 302 -11.03 18.53 -15.43
N ALA A 303 -11.84 18.18 -14.44
CA ALA A 303 -12.47 19.13 -13.52
C ALA A 303 -12.65 18.49 -12.13
N TYR A 304 -12.62 19.30 -11.08
CA TYR A 304 -12.93 18.82 -9.73
C TYR A 304 -14.42 18.55 -9.55
N VAL A 305 -14.73 17.36 -9.06
CA VAL A 305 -16.06 16.96 -8.59
C VAL A 305 -16.01 16.80 -7.08
N THR A 306 -16.91 17.48 -6.38
CA THR A 306 -16.96 17.49 -4.90
C THR A 306 -17.75 16.31 -4.35
N TYR A 307 -17.35 15.86 -3.18
CA TYR A 307 -18.01 14.85 -2.37
C TYR A 307 -18.50 15.46 -1.05
N ASP A 308 -19.43 14.79 -0.40
CA ASP A 308 -19.86 15.12 0.96
C ASP A 308 -18.80 14.59 1.95
N TYR A 309 -17.77 15.40 2.17
CA TYR A 309 -16.67 15.04 3.05
C TYR A 309 -17.11 14.89 4.52
N GLU A 310 -18.13 15.62 4.96
CA GLU A 310 -18.65 15.51 6.33
C GLU A 310 -19.16 14.09 6.59
N ALA A 311 -19.96 13.54 5.68
CA ALA A 311 -20.46 12.16 5.78
C ALA A 311 -19.31 11.13 5.71
N MET A 312 -18.35 11.32 4.78
CA MET A 312 -17.26 10.36 4.60
C MET A 312 -16.28 10.37 5.79
N ILE A 313 -15.92 11.54 6.31
CA ILE A 313 -15.07 11.67 7.51
C ILE A 313 -15.80 11.13 8.75
N ALA A 314 -17.09 11.39 8.90
CA ALA A 314 -17.87 10.84 10.01
C ALA A 314 -17.85 9.31 10.01
N ILE A 315 -17.96 8.67 8.84
CA ILE A 315 -17.86 7.20 8.72
C ILE A 315 -16.46 6.72 9.14
N LEU A 316 -15.39 7.35 8.65
CA LEU A 316 -14.02 7.02 9.03
C LEU A 316 -13.82 7.11 10.54
N THR A 317 -14.26 8.20 11.17
CA THR A 317 -14.10 8.41 12.60
C THR A 317 -14.93 7.43 13.43
N ILE A 318 -16.13 7.07 12.98
CA ILE A 318 -16.97 6.06 13.65
C ILE A 318 -16.30 4.69 13.60
N GLU A 319 -15.87 4.23 12.43
CA GLU A 319 -15.25 2.91 12.29
C GLU A 319 -13.90 2.84 13.02
N ALA A 320 -13.07 3.88 12.93
CA ALA A 320 -11.83 3.99 13.70
C ALA A 320 -12.09 3.93 15.23
N SER A 321 -13.10 4.66 15.71
CA SER A 321 -13.45 4.68 17.15
C SER A 321 -13.88 3.31 17.68
N ARG A 322 -14.51 2.46 16.86
CA ARG A 322 -14.93 1.12 17.25
C ARG A 322 -13.77 0.19 17.64
N VAL A 323 -12.61 0.41 17.05
CA VAL A 323 -11.41 -0.39 17.29
C VAL A 323 -10.31 0.39 18.02
N ASN A 324 -10.61 1.60 18.49
CA ASN A 324 -9.64 2.54 19.06
C ASN A 324 -8.44 2.76 18.10
N GLY A 325 -8.76 2.89 16.81
CA GLY A 325 -7.79 3.02 15.71
C GLY A 325 -7.54 4.46 15.31
N LEU A 326 -6.57 4.66 14.42
CA LEU A 326 -6.17 5.95 13.86
C LEU A 326 -6.42 6.00 12.34
N VAL A 327 -6.66 7.22 11.85
CA VAL A 327 -6.69 7.52 10.42
C VAL A 327 -5.56 8.49 10.08
N VAL A 328 -4.80 8.16 9.03
CA VAL A 328 -3.79 9.03 8.43
C VAL A 328 -4.24 9.34 7.02
N GLY A 329 -4.46 10.61 6.68
CA GLY A 329 -4.76 11.05 5.31
C GLY A 329 -3.47 11.48 4.60
N GLU A 330 -3.19 10.90 3.45
CA GLU A 330 -2.13 11.41 2.59
C GLU A 330 -2.61 12.74 1.98
N ASP A 331 -2.00 13.83 2.41
CA ASP A 331 -2.32 15.21 2.05
C ASP A 331 -1.12 15.95 1.45
N LEU A 332 -0.37 15.23 0.59
CA LEU A 332 0.75 15.80 -0.15
C LEU A 332 0.27 16.54 -1.41
N GLY A 333 1.13 17.40 -1.97
CA GLY A 333 0.84 18.18 -3.16
C GLY A 333 0.02 19.45 -2.87
N THR A 334 -0.79 19.89 -3.85
CA THR A 334 -1.56 21.15 -3.76
C THR A 334 -2.85 20.96 -2.97
N VAL A 335 -2.76 21.08 -1.66
CA VAL A 335 -3.87 20.88 -0.73
C VAL A 335 -4.43 22.24 -0.27
N PRO A 336 -5.76 22.46 -0.42
CA PRO A 336 -6.36 23.68 0.15
C PRO A 336 -6.27 23.69 1.68
N ASP A 337 -5.99 24.86 2.26
CA ASP A 337 -5.79 25.03 3.71
C ASP A 337 -6.95 24.51 4.56
N TYR A 338 -8.19 24.69 4.08
CA TYR A 338 -9.37 24.21 4.82
C TYR A 338 -9.39 22.69 4.99
N VAL A 339 -8.80 21.93 4.07
CA VAL A 339 -8.75 20.45 4.14
C VAL A 339 -7.93 20.04 5.36
N ARG A 340 -6.73 20.59 5.51
CA ARG A 340 -5.87 20.32 6.68
C ARG A 340 -6.54 20.70 7.99
N THR A 341 -7.27 21.84 8.01
CA THR A 341 -8.04 22.28 9.17
C THR A 341 -9.13 21.28 9.53
N VAL A 342 -9.95 20.85 8.55
CA VAL A 342 -11.03 19.89 8.75
C VAL A 342 -10.49 18.53 9.23
N LEU A 343 -9.41 18.03 8.63
CA LEU A 343 -8.77 16.76 9.07
C LEU A 343 -8.35 16.85 10.54
N ALA A 344 -7.66 17.92 10.93
CA ALA A 344 -7.19 18.13 12.30
C ALA A 344 -8.35 18.27 13.29
N GLU A 345 -9.43 18.99 12.97
CA GLU A 345 -10.63 19.14 13.80
C GLU A 345 -11.34 17.81 14.07
N HIS A 346 -11.22 16.86 13.15
CA HIS A 346 -11.80 15.51 13.28
C HIS A 346 -10.80 14.48 13.81
N GLY A 347 -9.59 14.88 14.18
CA GLY A 347 -8.56 13.99 14.72
C GLY A 347 -7.91 13.07 13.69
N LEU A 348 -8.03 13.39 12.39
CA LEU A 348 -7.32 12.69 11.33
C LEU A 348 -5.92 13.30 11.18
N LEU A 349 -4.92 12.42 11.06
CA LEU A 349 -3.54 12.83 10.85
C LEU A 349 -3.29 13.14 9.37
N GLY A 350 -2.37 14.07 9.10
CA GLY A 350 -1.83 14.27 7.76
C GLY A 350 -0.48 13.58 7.58
N CYS A 351 0.20 13.84 6.45
CA CYS A 351 1.56 13.37 6.16
C CYS A 351 2.55 14.53 6.09
N THR A 352 3.74 14.36 6.65
CA THR A 352 4.88 15.26 6.47
C THR A 352 6.06 14.46 5.95
N VAL A 353 6.56 14.80 4.76
CA VAL A 353 7.71 14.14 4.14
C VAL A 353 8.90 15.08 4.16
N GLU A 354 10.02 14.63 4.71
CA GLU A 354 11.24 15.41 4.93
C GLU A 354 11.73 16.13 3.67
N TRP A 355 11.74 15.42 2.53
CA TRP A 355 12.16 15.98 1.25
C TRP A 355 11.29 17.13 0.73
N PHE A 356 10.05 17.24 1.20
CA PHE A 356 9.10 18.29 0.79
C PHE A 356 8.89 19.37 1.85
N ALA A 357 9.44 19.17 3.06
CA ALA A 357 9.22 20.09 4.18
C ALA A 357 10.08 21.36 4.03
N ARG A 358 9.60 22.29 3.21
CA ARG A 358 10.24 23.60 2.96
C ARG A 358 9.55 24.69 3.75
N VAL A 359 10.30 25.78 4.02
CA VAL A 359 9.71 26.99 4.60
C VAL A 359 8.63 27.53 3.66
N ASP A 360 7.48 27.87 4.22
CA ASP A 360 6.30 28.39 3.50
C ASP A 360 5.79 27.44 2.39
N ASP A 361 5.98 26.11 2.55
CA ASP A 361 5.62 25.09 1.57
C ASP A 361 6.18 25.39 0.16
N SER A 362 7.37 25.99 0.08
CA SER A 362 7.99 26.40 -1.18
C SER A 362 8.29 25.18 -2.07
N PRO A 363 7.96 25.24 -3.36
CA PRO A 363 8.27 24.19 -4.30
C PRO A 363 9.72 24.23 -4.83
N ASN A 364 10.52 25.26 -4.51
CA ASN A 364 11.83 25.43 -5.11
C ASN A 364 12.90 24.57 -4.41
N ALA A 365 13.66 23.80 -5.18
CA ALA A 365 14.68 22.89 -4.68
C ALA A 365 15.79 23.57 -3.83
N GLY A 366 16.12 24.83 -4.13
CA GLY A 366 17.16 25.59 -3.42
C GLY A 366 16.66 26.34 -2.17
N ASP A 367 15.36 26.33 -1.90
CA ASP A 367 14.82 27.03 -0.74
C ASP A 367 15.07 26.24 0.57
N PRO A 368 15.20 26.94 1.72
CA PRO A 368 15.54 26.29 2.97
C PRO A 368 14.45 25.32 3.43
N TYR A 369 14.87 24.21 4.01
CA TYR A 369 13.96 23.28 4.70
C TYR A 369 13.38 23.91 5.97
N ALA A 370 12.14 23.58 6.27
CA ALA A 370 11.50 23.98 7.52
C ALA A 370 12.19 23.33 8.73
N ASP A 371 12.22 23.99 9.89
CA ASP A 371 12.70 23.36 11.11
C ASP A 371 11.77 22.18 11.48
N PRO A 372 12.29 21.00 11.79
CA PRO A 372 11.46 19.89 12.26
C PRO A 372 10.58 20.24 13.46
N ALA A 373 11.00 21.17 14.30
CA ALA A 373 10.20 21.66 15.42
C ALA A 373 8.89 22.34 14.99
N ASP A 374 8.85 22.82 13.74
CA ASP A 374 7.68 23.48 13.14
C ASP A 374 6.77 22.51 12.36
N TYR A 375 7.14 21.22 12.29
CA TYR A 375 6.28 20.22 11.62
C TYR A 375 4.95 20.07 12.34
N ARG A 376 3.93 19.66 11.58
CA ARG A 376 2.59 19.43 12.12
C ARG A 376 2.60 18.38 13.23
N GLU A 377 1.98 18.68 14.36
CA GLU A 377 1.80 17.72 15.46
C GLU A 377 0.93 16.52 15.02
N TYR A 378 -0.23 16.80 14.38
CA TYR A 378 -1.16 15.78 13.89
C TYR A 378 -0.72 15.27 12.51
N ALA A 379 0.41 14.58 12.46
CA ALA A 379 0.95 14.02 11.24
C ALA A 379 1.72 12.70 11.46
N LEU A 380 1.81 11.92 10.38
CA LEU A 380 2.80 10.90 10.17
C LEU A 380 3.99 11.55 9.45
N ALA A 381 5.12 11.66 10.12
CA ALA A 381 6.34 12.20 9.52
C ALA A 381 7.26 11.07 9.05
N SER A 382 7.79 11.19 7.84
CA SER A 382 8.71 10.24 7.20
C SER A 382 9.79 10.98 6.41
N VAL A 383 10.91 10.30 6.14
CA VAL A 383 11.93 10.84 5.23
C VAL A 383 11.47 10.71 3.79
N THR A 384 10.98 9.53 3.41
CA THR A 384 10.57 9.18 2.05
C THR A 384 9.22 8.47 2.03
N THR A 385 8.68 8.24 0.83
CA THR A 385 7.49 7.42 0.55
C THR A 385 7.81 6.40 -0.53
N HIS A 386 6.86 5.49 -0.83
CA HIS A 386 7.01 4.51 -1.91
C HIS A 386 7.01 5.14 -3.32
N ASP A 387 6.51 6.38 -3.47
CA ASP A 387 6.50 7.14 -4.74
C ASP A 387 7.78 7.97 -4.95
N LEU A 388 8.65 7.97 -3.97
CA LEU A 388 9.96 8.57 -4.01
C LEU A 388 11.04 7.47 -4.05
N PRO A 389 12.22 7.76 -4.60
CA PRO A 389 13.36 6.87 -4.43
C PRO A 389 13.63 6.62 -2.94
N PRO A 390 14.19 5.45 -2.58
CA PRO A 390 14.82 5.30 -1.27
C PRO A 390 15.83 6.42 -1.02
N THR A 391 15.99 6.81 0.24
CA THR A 391 16.83 7.97 0.60
C THR A 391 18.27 7.82 0.08
N ALA A 392 18.84 6.62 0.12
CA ALA A 392 20.14 6.34 -0.45
C ALA A 392 20.20 6.61 -1.97
N GLY A 393 19.20 6.16 -2.71
CA GLY A 393 19.10 6.42 -4.17
C GLY A 393 18.88 7.90 -4.49
N TYR A 394 18.12 8.61 -3.65
CA TYR A 394 17.93 10.05 -3.80
C TYR A 394 19.25 10.82 -3.62
N LEU A 395 20.04 10.48 -2.61
CA LEU A 395 21.36 11.06 -2.36
C LEU A 395 22.36 10.80 -3.50
N GLN A 396 22.19 9.70 -4.25
CA GLN A 396 23.01 9.31 -5.40
C GLN A 396 22.46 9.77 -6.74
N PHE A 397 21.35 10.53 -6.75
CA PHE A 397 20.68 11.02 -7.98
C PHE A 397 20.10 9.91 -8.87
N GLU A 398 19.80 8.74 -8.32
CA GLU A 398 19.21 7.63 -9.11
C GLU A 398 17.87 8.03 -9.77
N HIS A 399 17.10 8.91 -9.12
CA HIS A 399 15.86 9.45 -9.66
C HIS A 399 16.05 10.32 -10.92
N VAL A 400 17.17 11.01 -11.05
CA VAL A 400 17.47 11.82 -12.25
C VAL A 400 17.87 10.88 -13.39
N LYS A 401 18.75 9.91 -13.13
CA LYS A 401 19.20 8.91 -14.11
C LYS A 401 18.01 8.08 -14.62
N LEU A 402 17.18 7.57 -13.73
CA LEU A 402 16.02 6.76 -14.07
C LEU A 402 15.01 7.55 -14.93
N ARG A 403 14.72 8.80 -14.58
CA ARG A 403 13.82 9.65 -15.38
C ARG A 403 14.37 9.98 -16.74
N GLU A 404 15.68 10.16 -16.88
CA GLU A 404 16.34 10.34 -18.17
C GLU A 404 16.20 9.07 -19.04
N GLU A 405 16.54 7.90 -18.49
CA GLU A 405 16.43 6.61 -19.18
C GLU A 405 15.00 6.32 -19.66
N LEU A 406 14.01 6.67 -18.85
CA LEU A 406 12.59 6.48 -19.16
C LEU A 406 11.97 7.61 -19.99
N ASN A 407 12.75 8.62 -20.40
CA ASN A 407 12.29 9.79 -21.16
C ASN A 407 11.16 10.57 -20.45
N LEU A 408 11.20 10.67 -19.13
CA LEU A 408 10.21 11.38 -18.31
C LEU A 408 10.58 12.85 -18.04
N LEU A 409 11.80 13.27 -18.41
CA LEU A 409 12.25 14.65 -18.20
C LEU A 409 11.58 15.58 -19.22
N THR A 410 11.13 16.75 -18.73
CA THR A 410 10.47 17.78 -19.54
C THR A 410 11.43 18.86 -20.07
N GLY A 411 12.72 18.74 -19.74
CA GLY A 411 13.80 19.66 -20.12
C GLY A 411 15.16 18.96 -20.17
N PRO A 412 16.25 19.71 -20.35
CA PRO A 412 17.61 19.16 -20.35
C PRO A 412 17.96 18.49 -19.03
N VAL A 413 18.62 17.34 -19.08
CA VAL A 413 19.00 16.57 -17.88
C VAL A 413 19.89 17.37 -16.94
N GLU A 414 20.72 18.27 -17.46
CA GLU A 414 21.61 19.14 -16.69
C GLU A 414 20.85 20.06 -15.74
N GLU A 415 19.65 20.52 -16.13
CA GLU A 415 18.81 21.35 -15.25
C GLU A 415 18.25 20.54 -14.08
N PHE A 416 17.79 19.32 -14.35
CA PHE A 416 17.31 18.42 -13.30
C PHE A 416 18.45 17.99 -12.36
N GLN A 417 19.63 17.70 -12.92
CA GLN A 417 20.80 17.36 -12.11
C GLN A 417 21.24 18.54 -11.24
N ALA A 418 21.22 19.77 -11.76
CA ALA A 418 21.54 20.98 -10.99
C ALA A 418 20.53 21.19 -9.85
N SER A 419 19.23 21.01 -10.12
CA SER A 419 18.18 21.10 -9.12
C SER A 419 18.36 20.05 -8.01
N ALA A 420 18.56 18.79 -8.36
CA ALA A 420 18.79 17.70 -7.40
C ALA A 420 20.06 17.93 -6.56
N THR A 421 21.12 18.48 -7.19
CA THR A 421 22.36 18.83 -6.49
C THR A 421 22.12 19.94 -5.45
N ALA A 422 21.37 20.98 -5.81
CA ALA A 422 21.03 22.06 -4.89
C ALA A 422 20.17 21.56 -3.72
N GLU A 423 19.22 20.69 -3.99
CA GLU A 423 18.36 20.07 -2.99
C GLU A 423 19.14 19.18 -2.02
N ARG A 424 20.01 18.30 -2.54
CA ARG A 424 20.90 17.49 -1.70
C ARG A 424 21.80 18.38 -0.84
N GLN A 425 22.39 19.43 -1.42
CA GLN A 425 23.28 20.33 -0.68
C GLN A 425 22.53 21.02 0.46
N ALA A 426 21.32 21.54 0.22
CA ALA A 426 20.50 22.17 1.25
C ALA A 426 20.18 21.21 2.40
N MET A 427 19.94 19.92 2.11
CA MET A 427 19.73 18.90 3.14
C MET A 427 21.01 18.63 3.94
N LEU A 428 22.14 18.49 3.27
CA LEU A 428 23.44 18.28 3.94
C LEU A 428 23.83 19.45 4.85
N ASP A 429 23.66 20.68 4.36
CA ASP A 429 23.92 21.91 5.14
C ASP A 429 23.06 21.92 6.41
N ARG A 430 21.78 21.60 6.30
CA ARG A 430 20.86 21.50 7.42
C ARG A 430 21.28 20.41 8.44
N LEU A 431 21.74 19.26 7.98
CA LEU A 431 22.23 18.19 8.86
C LEU A 431 23.49 18.61 9.60
N VAL A 432 24.40 19.34 8.94
CA VAL A 432 25.61 19.93 9.55
C VAL A 432 25.25 20.98 10.59
N GLU A 433 24.39 21.97 10.24
CA GLU A 433 23.90 22.99 11.15
C GLU A 433 23.19 22.40 12.38
N SER A 434 22.56 21.26 12.20
CA SER A 434 21.88 20.52 13.25
C SER A 434 22.80 19.61 14.08
N GLU A 435 24.10 19.61 13.79
CA GLU A 435 25.11 18.75 14.44
C GLU A 435 24.79 17.25 14.36
N LEU A 436 24.10 16.81 13.28
CA LEU A 436 23.77 15.41 13.04
C LEU A 436 24.81 14.70 12.19
N ILE A 437 25.53 15.45 11.35
CA ILE A 437 26.72 15.01 10.61
C ILE A 437 27.81 16.08 10.70
N THR A 438 29.04 15.71 10.38
CA THR A 438 30.15 16.68 10.30
C THR A 438 30.29 17.25 8.87
N PRO A 439 30.99 18.39 8.69
CA PRO A 439 31.29 18.91 7.35
C PRO A 439 32.08 17.94 6.47
N GLU A 440 32.92 17.08 7.07
CA GLU A 440 33.70 16.06 6.35
C GLU A 440 32.78 15.01 5.77
N ILE A 441 31.78 14.54 6.52
CA ILE A 441 30.75 13.59 6.07
C ILE A 441 29.92 14.21 4.94
N ALA A 442 29.52 15.48 5.10
CA ALA A 442 28.76 16.20 4.06
C ALA A 442 29.56 16.41 2.75
N ALA A 443 30.90 16.47 2.84
CA ALA A 443 31.77 16.62 1.68
C ALA A 443 32.04 15.29 0.95
N ASP A 444 31.78 14.15 1.57
CA ASP A 444 32.03 12.81 1.02
C ASP A 444 30.79 11.91 1.17
N VAL A 445 29.74 12.28 0.41
CA VAL A 445 28.41 11.64 0.49
C VAL A 445 28.47 10.15 0.15
N ASP A 446 29.24 9.79 -0.89
CA ASP A 446 29.24 8.44 -1.43
C ASP A 446 29.82 7.41 -0.45
N ASP A 447 30.81 7.80 0.36
CA ASP A 447 31.41 6.94 1.39
C ASP A 447 30.56 6.92 2.69
N HIS A 448 29.61 7.87 2.87
CA HIS A 448 28.85 8.07 4.11
C HIS A 448 27.32 8.00 3.93
N ILE A 449 26.81 7.41 2.84
CA ILE A 449 25.37 7.41 2.51
C ILE A 449 24.52 6.93 3.70
N GLN A 450 24.85 5.77 4.27
CA GLN A 450 24.05 5.19 5.36
C GLN A 450 24.07 6.08 6.63
N GLU A 451 25.17 6.74 6.90
CA GLU A 451 25.29 7.66 8.04
C GLU A 451 24.42 8.91 7.83
N ILE A 452 24.36 9.42 6.59
CA ILE A 452 23.49 10.54 6.21
C ILE A 452 22.02 10.13 6.29
N VAL A 453 21.65 8.96 5.76
CA VAL A 453 20.29 8.39 5.86
C VAL A 453 19.85 8.30 7.32
N GLU A 454 20.70 7.78 8.20
CA GLU A 454 20.41 7.73 9.64
C GLU A 454 20.26 9.13 10.26
N ALA A 455 21.09 10.08 9.84
CA ALA A 455 21.00 11.45 10.31
C ALA A 455 19.66 12.11 9.93
N MET A 456 19.16 11.87 8.72
CA MET A 456 17.83 12.34 8.29
C MET A 456 16.72 11.75 9.16
N HIS A 457 16.75 10.45 9.44
CA HIS A 457 15.77 9.85 10.35
C HIS A 457 15.90 10.38 11.80
N LYS A 458 17.14 10.66 12.27
CA LYS A 458 17.35 11.33 13.57
C LYS A 458 16.78 12.76 13.59
N MET A 459 16.75 13.44 12.45
CA MET A 459 16.16 14.76 12.32
C MET A 459 14.66 14.71 12.64
N LEU A 460 13.93 13.72 12.12
CA LEU A 460 12.50 13.54 12.41
C LEU A 460 12.18 13.43 13.91
N LEU A 461 13.12 12.95 14.74
CA LEU A 461 12.93 12.87 16.19
C LEU A 461 12.79 14.22 16.87
N ARG A 462 13.12 15.31 16.18
CA ARG A 462 12.97 16.69 16.68
C ARG A 462 11.58 17.24 16.43
N SER A 463 10.80 16.57 15.55
CA SER A 463 9.45 17.01 15.20
C SER A 463 8.44 16.72 16.32
N PRO A 464 7.39 17.55 16.45
CA PRO A 464 6.26 17.28 17.33
C PRO A 464 5.32 16.19 16.79
N SER A 465 5.50 15.72 15.56
CA SER A 465 4.60 14.77 14.90
C SER A 465 4.36 13.51 15.73
N VAL A 466 3.09 13.13 15.88
CA VAL A 466 2.68 12.05 16.79
C VAL A 466 3.06 10.66 16.27
N LEU A 467 3.21 10.50 14.95
CA LEU A 467 3.72 9.29 14.32
C LEU A 467 5.00 9.58 13.53
N LEU A 468 6.00 8.71 13.69
CA LEU A 468 7.25 8.78 12.96
C LEU A 468 7.46 7.45 12.25
N GLN A 469 7.79 7.49 10.95
CA GLN A 469 7.99 6.32 10.12
C GLN A 469 9.43 6.25 9.63
N ALA A 470 10.03 5.07 9.72
CA ALA A 470 11.27 4.73 9.04
C ALA A 470 10.94 3.75 7.91
N ALA A 471 11.40 4.05 6.69
CA ALA A 471 11.21 3.18 5.55
C ALA A 471 12.17 1.97 5.63
N LEU A 472 11.65 0.77 5.37
CA LEU A 472 12.45 -0.45 5.41
C LEU A 472 13.56 -0.43 4.35
N VAL A 473 13.30 0.17 3.19
CA VAL A 473 14.28 0.37 2.11
C VAL A 473 15.51 1.16 2.58
N ASP A 474 15.31 2.19 3.38
CA ASP A 474 16.38 3.01 3.97
C ASP A 474 17.19 2.21 4.99
N GLY A 475 16.52 1.33 5.75
CA GLY A 475 17.18 0.47 6.74
C GLY A 475 18.13 -0.56 6.15
N VAL A 476 17.93 -0.97 4.89
CA VAL A 476 18.77 -1.96 4.21
C VAL A 476 19.73 -1.34 3.19
N GLY A 477 19.57 -0.05 2.89
CA GLY A 477 20.38 0.68 1.92
C GLY A 477 20.01 0.39 0.47
N GLU A 478 18.73 0.09 0.19
CA GLU A 478 18.21 -0.04 -1.17
C GLU A 478 18.26 1.33 -1.87
N THR A 479 18.57 1.33 -3.16
CA THR A 479 18.67 2.56 -3.96
C THR A 479 17.61 2.65 -5.06
N ARG A 480 17.00 1.52 -5.42
CA ARG A 480 16.03 1.43 -6.52
C ARG A 480 14.63 1.80 -6.05
N SER A 481 13.94 2.61 -6.84
CA SER A 481 12.55 2.98 -6.59
C SER A 481 11.64 1.76 -6.61
N GLN A 482 10.66 1.69 -5.70
CA GLN A 482 9.61 0.66 -5.70
C GLN A 482 8.53 0.99 -6.72
N ASN A 483 8.27 2.28 -6.90
CA ASN A 483 7.36 2.83 -7.89
C ASN A 483 7.99 4.04 -8.57
N GLN A 484 7.80 4.15 -9.88
CA GLN A 484 8.16 5.32 -10.69
C GLN A 484 6.89 5.92 -11.27
N PRO A 485 6.32 6.96 -10.63
CA PRO A 485 5.12 7.63 -11.14
C PRO A 485 5.26 8.06 -12.60
N GLY A 486 4.19 7.88 -13.38
CA GLY A 486 4.17 8.19 -14.81
C GLY A 486 4.67 7.06 -15.73
N THR A 487 4.91 5.88 -15.18
CA THR A 487 5.22 4.65 -15.94
C THR A 487 4.22 3.53 -15.64
N SER A 488 4.15 2.56 -16.53
CA SER A 488 3.39 1.32 -16.34
C SER A 488 4.29 0.10 -16.51
N SER A 489 4.51 -0.34 -17.76
CA SER A 489 5.38 -1.48 -18.11
C SER A 489 6.83 -1.10 -18.39
N GLU A 490 7.13 0.19 -18.47
CA GLU A 490 8.46 0.71 -18.81
C GLU A 490 9.45 0.55 -17.66
N TYR A 491 8.93 0.40 -16.43
CA TYR A 491 9.70 0.15 -15.21
C TYR A 491 9.09 -1.02 -14.45
N SER A 492 9.89 -1.73 -13.67
CA SER A 492 9.45 -2.87 -12.84
C SER A 492 8.69 -2.42 -11.59
N ASN A 493 7.70 -1.51 -11.75
CA ASN A 493 6.89 -0.99 -10.65
C ASN A 493 6.34 -2.12 -9.79
N TRP A 494 6.52 -2.00 -8.47
CA TRP A 494 6.02 -2.93 -7.45
C TRP A 494 6.59 -4.35 -7.52
N ARG A 495 7.58 -4.58 -8.38
CA ARG A 495 8.24 -5.87 -8.61
C ARG A 495 9.73 -5.85 -8.28
N VAL A 496 10.25 -4.75 -7.76
CA VAL A 496 11.63 -4.63 -7.30
C VAL A 496 11.75 -5.32 -5.93
N PRO A 497 12.52 -6.41 -5.80
CA PRO A 497 12.72 -7.05 -4.50
C PRO A 497 13.58 -6.17 -3.58
N LEU A 498 13.30 -6.23 -2.29
CA LEU A 498 14.12 -5.54 -1.31
C LEU A 498 15.52 -6.13 -1.28
N ALA A 499 16.53 -5.33 -1.59
CA ALA A 499 17.93 -5.74 -1.59
C ALA A 499 18.82 -4.71 -0.90
N GLY A 500 20.04 -5.14 -0.53
CA GLY A 500 21.07 -4.23 -0.05
C GLY A 500 21.81 -3.54 -1.21
N PRO A 501 22.77 -2.66 -0.91
CA PRO A 501 23.59 -1.98 -1.92
C PRO A 501 24.40 -2.94 -2.80
N ASP A 502 24.62 -4.17 -2.33
CA ASP A 502 25.30 -5.26 -3.04
C ASP A 502 24.34 -6.09 -3.92
N LEU A 503 23.12 -5.62 -4.11
CA LEU A 503 22.04 -6.29 -4.85
C LEU A 503 21.74 -7.71 -4.35
N LYS A 504 21.98 -7.98 -3.06
CA LYS A 504 21.51 -9.22 -2.43
C LYS A 504 20.16 -9.01 -1.80
N VAL A 505 19.22 -9.88 -2.18
CA VAL A 505 17.87 -9.87 -1.63
C VAL A 505 17.90 -10.06 -0.12
N VAL A 506 17.09 -9.26 0.59
CA VAL A 506 16.95 -9.33 2.04
C VAL A 506 15.76 -10.20 2.37
N HIS A 507 16.00 -11.32 3.03
CA HIS A 507 14.97 -12.25 3.50
C HIS A 507 14.52 -11.91 4.92
N THR A 508 13.26 -12.19 5.24
CA THR A 508 12.67 -11.93 6.56
C THR A 508 13.31 -12.74 7.71
N ASP A 509 13.85 -13.90 7.41
CA ASP A 509 14.60 -14.74 8.35
C ASP A 509 16.05 -14.29 8.55
N ALA A 510 16.62 -13.59 7.59
CA ALA A 510 17.90 -12.91 7.74
C ALA A 510 17.68 -11.70 8.64
N SER A 511 18.13 -11.77 9.88
CA SER A 511 18.06 -10.66 10.83
C SER A 511 18.26 -9.31 10.13
N VAL A 512 17.24 -8.46 10.12
CA VAL A 512 17.33 -7.06 9.66
C VAL A 512 18.64 -6.46 10.15
N ARG A 513 19.43 -5.88 9.24
CA ARG A 513 20.78 -5.41 9.53
C ARG A 513 20.82 -4.48 10.76
N PRO A 514 21.92 -4.42 11.52
CA PRO A 514 22.04 -3.59 12.73
C PRO A 514 21.62 -2.12 12.55
N ALA A 515 21.80 -1.55 11.36
CA ALA A 515 21.45 -0.15 11.07
C ALA A 515 19.96 0.15 11.19
N ALA A 516 19.09 -0.68 10.63
CA ALA A 516 17.64 -0.52 10.78
C ALA A 516 17.20 -0.71 12.25
N ARG A 517 17.91 -1.58 13.00
CA ARG A 517 17.72 -1.74 14.45
C ARG A 517 18.10 -0.49 15.22
N GLU A 518 19.17 0.19 14.82
CA GLU A 518 19.69 1.34 15.57
C GLU A 518 18.81 2.58 15.41
N VAL A 519 18.25 2.82 14.22
CA VAL A 519 17.30 3.91 13.97
C VAL A 519 16.01 3.68 14.79
N ALA A 520 15.44 2.49 14.77
CA ALA A 520 14.23 2.17 15.52
C ALA A 520 14.44 2.18 17.05
N PHE A 521 15.60 1.71 17.56
CA PHE A 521 15.90 1.67 18.98
C PHE A 521 16.03 3.07 19.61
N ARG A 522 16.61 4.03 18.89
CA ARG A 522 16.78 5.41 19.38
C ARG A 522 15.45 6.20 19.44
N HIS A 523 14.45 5.81 18.66
CA HIS A 523 13.09 6.34 18.76
C HIS A 523 12.45 6.04 20.12
N HIS A 524 12.68 4.85 20.67
CA HIS A 524 12.07 4.41 21.94
C HIS A 524 12.62 5.15 23.17
N GLU A 525 13.93 5.42 23.25
CA GLU A 525 14.54 6.06 24.43
C GLU A 525 14.02 7.49 24.65
N ARG A 526 13.71 8.26 23.60
CA ARG A 526 13.16 9.62 23.73
C ARG A 526 11.67 9.66 24.08
N ARG A 527 10.88 8.64 23.68
CA ARG A 527 9.46 8.55 24.08
C ARG A 527 9.29 8.35 25.58
N LYS A 528 10.19 7.63 26.24
CA LYS A 528 10.15 7.46 27.71
C LYS A 528 10.35 8.77 28.46
N SER A 529 11.05 9.74 27.88
CA SER A 529 11.31 11.05 28.52
C SER A 529 10.21 12.09 28.31
N LYS A 530 9.27 11.86 27.37
CA LYS A 530 8.24 12.84 26.96
C LYS A 530 6.78 12.40 27.22
N ARG A 531 6.54 11.26 27.92
CA ARG A 531 5.15 10.91 28.25
C ARG A 531 4.56 11.96 29.20
N PRO A 532 3.58 12.79 28.79
CA PRO A 532 2.74 13.47 29.76
C PRO A 532 1.94 12.40 30.51
N HIS A 533 1.85 12.50 31.82
CA HIS A 533 0.92 11.73 32.62
C HIS A 533 -0.50 12.07 32.15
N ILE A 534 -1.07 11.24 31.29
CA ILE A 534 -2.51 11.21 31.09
C ILE A 534 -3.06 10.42 32.27
N THR A 535 -3.58 11.12 33.25
CA THR A 535 -4.39 10.55 34.34
C THR A 535 -5.77 10.20 33.74
N PRO A 536 -6.41 9.07 34.15
CA PRO A 536 -7.63 8.54 33.54
C PRO A 536 -8.83 9.46 33.67
#